data_178cec083b687434c47e4d78a3c6e694
#
_entry.id   178cec083b687434c47e4d78a3c6e694
#
_cell.length_a   1.000
_cell.length_b   1.000
_cell.length_c   1.000
_cell.angle_alpha   90.00
_cell.angle_beta   90.00
_cell.angle_gamma   90.00
#
_symmetry.space_group_name_H-M   'P 1'
#
loop_
_entity.id
_entity.type
_entity.pdbx_description
1 polymer ?
#
loop_
_entity_poly.entity_id
_entity_poly.type
_entity_poly.pdbx_seq_one_letter_code
_entity_poly.pdbx_strand_id
1 'polypeptide(L)'
;MPKKKKALTIEERLQQALVPAEEQPYEVPENWVWVRLIGNVNSCLDGYRKPINSSERAQRVGNVPYYGATGQVGWIDDYLTNEHLVLLGEDGAPFLDLLKDKAYIIFGEAWVNNHAHILKSYFGEIGNVFLMHYLNMVDYKDYVKGTTRLKLTQGSMQLMPFPLPPLSEQQRIVERIEELFAKLDEAKERLQEVVDSFAVRKAAILHKAFTGELTKQWRLENGVSDESWEEKKGEEFFEYVTSGSRGWAKYYSDKGSIFVRMGNLNHGTIELDFSDIQY
;
A
#
# COMPACT_ATOMS: atom_id res chain seq x y z
N MET A 1 -40.94 35.59 4.06
CA MET A 1 -40.65 34.15 4.08
C MET A 1 -39.77 33.82 2.88
N PRO A 2 -38.57 33.22 3.03
CA PRO A 2 -37.79 32.83 1.89
C PRO A 2 -38.52 31.70 1.14
N LYS A 3 -38.71 31.86 -0.16
CA LYS A 3 -39.27 30.80 -1.03
C LYS A 3 -38.37 29.56 -0.91
N LYS A 4 -38.91 28.42 -0.45
CA LYS A 4 -38.23 27.12 -0.55
C LYS A 4 -37.85 26.91 -2.01
N LYS A 5 -36.54 26.87 -2.33
CA LYS A 5 -36.07 26.47 -3.66
C LYS A 5 -36.61 25.07 -3.94
N LYS A 6 -37.30 24.89 -5.05
CA LYS A 6 -37.78 23.59 -5.52
C LYS A 6 -36.59 22.70 -5.69
N ALA A 7 -36.62 21.48 -5.14
CA ALA A 7 -35.56 20.51 -5.37
C ALA A 7 -35.49 20.14 -6.86
N LEU A 8 -34.28 20.21 -7.43
CA LEU A 8 -34.05 19.84 -8.84
C LEU A 8 -34.28 18.34 -9.03
N THR A 9 -34.82 17.95 -10.18
CA THR A 9 -34.85 16.53 -10.59
C THR A 9 -33.45 16.01 -10.89
N ILE A 10 -33.29 14.69 -11.05
CA ILE A 10 -32.00 14.09 -11.43
C ILE A 10 -31.57 14.60 -12.80
N GLU A 11 -32.47 14.69 -13.75
CA GLU A 11 -32.23 15.20 -15.09
C GLU A 11 -31.79 16.68 -15.08
N GLU A 12 -32.46 17.53 -14.30
CA GLU A 12 -32.08 18.93 -14.13
C GLU A 12 -30.68 19.06 -13.50
N ARG A 13 -30.36 18.24 -12.53
CA ARG A 13 -29.02 18.19 -11.90
C ARG A 13 -27.93 17.75 -12.90
N LEU A 14 -28.22 16.71 -13.68
CA LEU A 14 -27.31 16.22 -14.71
C LEU A 14 -27.01 17.30 -15.75
N GLN A 15 -28.04 17.98 -16.28
CA GLN A 15 -27.87 19.06 -17.26
C GLN A 15 -26.99 20.20 -16.73
N GLN A 16 -27.13 20.54 -15.44
CA GLN A 16 -26.30 21.57 -14.80
C GLN A 16 -24.86 21.09 -14.49
N ALA A 17 -24.65 19.78 -14.48
CA ALA A 17 -23.34 19.18 -14.16
C ALA A 17 -22.47 18.92 -15.39
N LEU A 18 -23.02 18.97 -16.62
CA LEU A 18 -22.27 18.61 -17.83
C LEU A 18 -21.02 19.44 -18.02
N VAL A 19 -19.95 18.77 -18.45
CA VAL A 19 -18.68 19.39 -18.81
C VAL A 19 -18.68 19.71 -20.31
N PRO A 20 -18.38 20.96 -20.73
CA PRO A 20 -18.25 21.31 -22.14
C PRO A 20 -17.25 20.41 -22.88
N ALA A 21 -17.49 20.18 -24.18
CA ALA A 21 -16.68 19.25 -24.98
C ALA A 21 -15.19 19.61 -24.99
N GLU A 22 -14.86 20.89 -24.99
CA GLU A 22 -13.48 21.42 -24.97
C GLU A 22 -12.74 21.20 -23.65
N GLU A 23 -13.47 20.89 -22.57
CA GLU A 23 -12.92 20.64 -21.25
C GLU A 23 -12.85 19.13 -20.90
N GLN A 24 -13.33 18.26 -21.81
CA GLN A 24 -13.33 16.81 -21.58
C GLN A 24 -11.93 16.23 -21.78
N PRO A 25 -11.38 15.46 -20.81
CA PRO A 25 -10.01 15.00 -20.88
C PRO A 25 -9.71 13.97 -21.96
N TYR A 26 -10.71 13.14 -22.31
CA TYR A 26 -10.62 12.08 -23.33
C TYR A 26 -12.03 11.63 -23.77
N GLU A 27 -12.09 10.88 -24.85
CA GLU A 27 -13.35 10.30 -25.32
C GLU A 27 -13.82 9.16 -24.41
N VAL A 28 -15.10 9.14 -24.10
CA VAL A 28 -15.77 8.07 -23.36
C VAL A 28 -16.82 7.39 -24.24
N PRO A 29 -17.30 6.18 -23.89
CA PRO A 29 -18.40 5.53 -24.63
C PRO A 29 -19.62 6.45 -24.78
N GLU A 30 -20.36 6.31 -25.89
CA GLU A 30 -21.49 7.17 -26.25
C GLU A 30 -22.59 7.26 -25.17
N ASN A 31 -22.73 6.22 -24.36
CA ASN A 31 -23.69 6.15 -23.26
C ASN A 31 -23.17 6.74 -21.94
N TRP A 32 -21.93 7.28 -21.93
CA TRP A 32 -21.37 7.99 -20.77
C TRP A 32 -21.44 9.49 -20.98
N VAL A 33 -21.39 10.23 -19.87
CA VAL A 33 -21.32 11.69 -19.91
C VAL A 33 -20.23 12.20 -19.00
N TRP A 34 -19.59 13.30 -19.41
CA TRP A 34 -18.68 14.03 -18.54
C TRP A 34 -19.46 15.04 -17.70
N VAL A 35 -19.30 14.96 -16.37
CA VAL A 35 -19.93 15.87 -15.42
C VAL A 35 -18.89 16.51 -14.50
N ARG A 36 -19.25 17.60 -13.83
CA ARG A 36 -18.42 18.16 -12.75
C ARG A 36 -18.41 17.22 -11.55
N LEU A 37 -17.22 17.02 -10.97
CA LEU A 37 -17.00 16.06 -9.88
C LEU A 37 -17.97 16.26 -8.72
N ILE A 38 -18.16 17.50 -8.26
CA ILE A 38 -19.04 17.82 -7.14
C ILE A 38 -20.06 18.90 -7.51
N GLY A 39 -21.17 18.91 -6.77
CA GLY A 39 -22.26 19.86 -6.91
C GLY A 39 -23.60 19.18 -7.18
N ASN A 40 -23.78 18.60 -8.36
CA ASN A 40 -25.07 18.03 -8.78
C ASN A 40 -25.14 16.50 -8.75
N VAL A 41 -24.01 15.80 -8.97
CA VAL A 41 -23.92 14.31 -9.04
C VAL A 41 -23.30 13.71 -7.80
N ASN A 42 -22.32 14.39 -7.23
CA ASN A 42 -21.74 14.05 -5.95
C ASN A 42 -21.82 15.27 -5.02
N SER A 43 -22.16 15.04 -3.77
CA SER A 43 -22.18 16.08 -2.74
C SER A 43 -20.83 16.19 -2.05
N CYS A 44 -20.43 17.42 -1.73
CA CYS A 44 -19.34 17.70 -0.79
C CYS A 44 -19.96 18.07 0.57
N LEU A 45 -19.67 17.28 1.57
CA LEU A 45 -20.24 17.35 2.92
C LEU A 45 -19.27 17.92 3.94
N ASP A 46 -18.36 18.78 3.52
CA ASP A 46 -17.30 19.38 4.35
C ASP A 46 -17.81 20.16 5.57
N GLY A 47 -19.06 20.56 5.57
CA GLY A 47 -19.72 21.18 6.73
C GLY A 47 -19.80 20.26 7.97
N TYR A 48 -19.66 18.94 7.79
CA TYR A 48 -19.63 17.95 8.87
C TYR A 48 -18.23 17.68 9.41
N ARG A 49 -17.20 18.36 8.91
CA ARG A 49 -15.82 18.23 9.41
C ARG A 49 -15.61 19.09 10.64
N LYS A 50 -14.86 18.55 11.62
CA LYS A 50 -14.45 19.34 12.78
C LYS A 50 -13.02 19.00 13.17
N PRO A 51 -12.07 19.94 12.99
CA PRO A 51 -10.71 19.75 13.46
C PRO A 51 -10.66 19.76 14.99
N ILE A 52 -9.85 18.87 15.54
CA ILE A 52 -9.54 18.82 16.97
C ILE A 52 -8.03 18.78 17.10
N ASN A 53 -7.49 19.62 17.98
CA ASN A 53 -6.06 19.61 18.26
C ASN A 53 -5.64 18.33 19.02
N SER A 54 -4.35 18.03 18.99
CA SER A 54 -3.80 16.80 19.58
C SER A 54 -4.04 16.70 21.10
N SER A 55 -3.98 17.83 21.81
CA SER A 55 -4.17 17.90 23.27
C SER A 55 -5.63 17.61 23.65
N GLU A 56 -6.59 18.17 22.93
CA GLU A 56 -8.00 17.92 23.12
C GLU A 56 -8.34 16.46 22.77
N ARG A 57 -7.81 15.95 21.63
CA ARG A 57 -8.04 14.56 21.22
C ARG A 57 -7.49 13.56 22.24
N ALA A 58 -6.35 13.83 22.86
CA ALA A 58 -5.78 12.98 23.90
C ALA A 58 -6.68 12.82 25.15
N GLN A 59 -7.58 13.79 25.39
CA GLN A 59 -8.54 13.76 26.49
C GLN A 59 -9.87 13.08 26.12
N ARG A 60 -10.14 12.90 24.83
CA ARG A 60 -11.38 12.34 24.30
C ARG A 60 -11.16 10.87 23.92
N VAL A 61 -11.19 10.01 24.94
CA VAL A 61 -10.97 8.56 24.79
C VAL A 61 -12.25 7.86 24.37
N GLY A 62 -12.24 7.18 23.24
CA GLY A 62 -13.38 6.45 22.70
C GLY A 62 -12.97 5.42 21.66
N ASN A 63 -13.95 4.87 20.95
CA ASN A 63 -13.79 3.80 19.96
C ASN A 63 -14.30 4.20 18.56
N VAL A 64 -14.69 5.46 18.38
CA VAL A 64 -15.08 5.99 17.05
C VAL A 64 -13.82 6.31 16.24
N PRO A 65 -13.70 5.87 14.99
CA PRO A 65 -12.55 6.17 14.15
C PRO A 65 -12.44 7.67 13.86
N TYR A 66 -11.22 8.22 14.01
CA TYR A 66 -10.89 9.60 13.68
C TYR A 66 -10.05 9.62 12.40
N TYR A 67 -10.56 10.26 11.35
CA TYR A 67 -9.98 10.22 10.00
C TYR A 67 -9.28 11.52 9.61
N GLY A 68 -8.20 11.37 8.81
CA GLY A 68 -7.41 12.45 8.24
C GLY A 68 -7.27 12.34 6.72
N ALA A 69 -6.24 12.98 6.15
CA ALA A 69 -6.05 13.06 4.70
C ALA A 69 -5.83 11.71 4.00
N THR A 70 -5.23 10.74 4.67
CA THR A 70 -4.78 9.48 4.07
C THR A 70 -5.25 8.23 4.82
N GLY A 71 -6.26 8.36 5.68
CA GLY A 71 -6.82 7.25 6.45
C GLY A 71 -7.11 7.59 7.90
N GLN A 72 -7.33 6.55 8.69
CA GLN A 72 -7.57 6.68 10.13
C GLN A 72 -6.28 7.08 10.85
N VAL A 73 -6.38 8.11 11.68
CA VAL A 73 -5.25 8.68 12.44
C VAL A 73 -5.44 8.56 13.97
N GLY A 74 -6.49 7.90 14.42
CA GLY A 74 -6.75 7.67 15.83
C GLY A 74 -8.21 7.31 16.12
N TRP A 75 -8.58 7.48 17.37
CA TRP A 75 -9.91 7.20 17.92
C TRP A 75 -10.41 8.38 18.73
N ILE A 76 -11.73 8.50 18.85
CA ILE A 76 -12.41 9.56 19.62
C ILE A 76 -13.69 9.01 20.24
N ASP A 77 -14.31 9.79 21.13
CA ASP A 77 -15.48 9.41 21.95
C ASP A 77 -16.84 9.73 21.30
N ASP A 78 -16.86 10.38 20.13
CA ASP A 78 -18.08 10.83 19.48
C ASP A 78 -17.94 10.82 17.95
N TYR A 79 -19.03 10.93 17.19
CA TYR A 79 -19.03 10.92 15.73
C TYR A 79 -19.71 12.16 15.15
N LEU A 80 -19.37 12.48 13.90
CA LEU A 80 -20.00 13.57 13.12
C LEU A 80 -20.79 13.02 11.93
N THR A 81 -20.48 11.81 11.49
CA THR A 81 -21.15 11.12 10.38
C THR A 81 -21.38 9.66 10.74
N ASN A 82 -22.46 9.08 10.22
CA ASN A 82 -22.77 7.65 10.37
C ASN A 82 -23.35 7.13 9.05
N GLU A 83 -22.49 7.09 8.01
CA GLU A 83 -22.90 6.76 6.66
C GLU A 83 -21.77 6.08 5.88
N HIS A 84 -22.09 5.55 4.68
CA HIS A 84 -21.12 5.12 3.68
C HIS A 84 -20.67 6.34 2.88
N LEU A 85 -19.41 6.77 3.06
CA LEU A 85 -18.87 8.00 2.49
C LEU A 85 -17.50 7.78 1.85
N VAL A 86 -17.16 8.67 0.92
CA VAL A 86 -15.80 8.76 0.34
C VAL A 86 -15.06 9.89 1.04
N LEU A 87 -13.88 9.60 1.55
CA LEU A 87 -12.94 10.62 2.02
C LEU A 87 -11.86 10.85 0.97
N LEU A 88 -11.60 12.09 0.63
CA LEU A 88 -10.55 12.52 -0.29
C LEU A 88 -9.63 13.49 0.44
N GLY A 89 -8.33 13.27 0.41
CA GLY A 89 -7.37 14.17 1.04
C GLY A 89 -7.54 15.62 0.56
N GLU A 90 -7.57 16.59 1.50
CA GLU A 90 -7.58 18.02 1.17
C GLU A 90 -6.16 18.57 1.09
N ASP A 91 -5.30 18.23 2.06
CA ASP A 91 -3.90 18.64 2.09
C ASP A 91 -2.99 17.52 2.63
N GLY A 92 -1.78 17.46 2.11
CA GLY A 92 -0.79 16.44 2.50
C GLY A 92 -1.09 15.03 1.97
N ALA A 93 -2.10 14.83 1.14
CA ALA A 93 -2.29 13.60 0.39
C ALA A 93 -1.27 13.49 -0.77
N PRO A 94 -0.93 12.28 -1.23
CA PRO A 94 0.09 12.06 -2.26
C PRO A 94 -0.47 12.30 -3.67
N PHE A 95 -0.99 13.51 -3.95
CA PHE A 95 -1.72 13.84 -5.17
C PHE A 95 -0.98 13.55 -6.47
N LEU A 96 0.34 13.71 -6.50
CA LEU A 96 1.17 13.51 -7.70
C LEU A 96 1.76 12.11 -7.81
N ASP A 97 1.51 11.24 -6.84
CA ASP A 97 1.95 9.84 -6.87
C ASP A 97 0.77 8.95 -7.30
N LEU A 98 0.79 8.51 -8.55
CA LEU A 98 -0.28 7.68 -9.13
C LEU A 98 -0.41 6.29 -8.48
N LEU A 99 0.60 5.83 -7.75
CA LEU A 99 0.61 4.53 -7.09
C LEU A 99 0.04 4.55 -5.67
N LYS A 100 -0.28 5.74 -5.14
CA LYS A 100 -0.80 5.90 -3.78
C LYS A 100 -2.23 6.40 -3.79
N ASP A 101 -3.03 5.88 -2.87
CA ASP A 101 -4.41 6.30 -2.71
C ASP A 101 -4.51 7.72 -2.17
N LYS A 102 -5.47 8.49 -2.70
CA LYS A 102 -5.85 9.84 -2.30
C LYS A 102 -7.24 9.85 -1.68
N ALA A 103 -8.05 8.85 -2.03
CA ALA A 103 -9.43 8.67 -1.57
C ALA A 103 -9.64 7.27 -1.00
N TYR A 104 -10.51 7.15 -0.03
CA TYR A 104 -10.88 5.89 0.60
C TYR A 104 -12.32 5.91 1.11
N ILE A 105 -12.90 4.73 1.32
CA ILE A 105 -14.27 4.57 1.83
C ILE A 105 -14.24 4.50 3.36
N ILE A 106 -15.26 5.09 3.99
CA ILE A 106 -15.57 4.90 5.40
C ILE A 106 -17.02 4.41 5.58
N PHE A 107 -17.26 3.71 6.67
CA PHE A 107 -18.57 3.16 7.02
C PHE A 107 -18.92 3.49 8.46
N GLY A 108 -20.22 3.76 8.70
CA GLY A 108 -20.74 3.92 10.05
C GLY A 108 -20.26 5.20 10.74
N GLU A 109 -20.17 5.12 12.05
CA GLU A 109 -19.80 6.26 12.89
C GLU A 109 -18.34 6.67 12.65
N ALA A 110 -18.15 7.95 12.36
CA ALA A 110 -16.85 8.50 12.04
C ALA A 110 -16.71 9.97 12.43
N TRP A 111 -15.52 10.36 12.82
CA TRP A 111 -15.12 11.76 12.98
C TRP A 111 -14.08 12.12 11.92
N VAL A 112 -14.34 13.12 11.12
CA VAL A 112 -13.46 13.56 10.04
C VAL A 112 -12.88 14.93 10.36
N ASN A 113 -11.56 15.07 10.26
CA ASN A 113 -10.88 16.35 10.43
C ASN A 113 -10.90 17.19 9.15
N ASN A 114 -10.31 18.39 9.21
CA ASN A 114 -10.25 19.32 8.07
C ASN A 114 -9.17 19.00 7.03
N HIS A 115 -8.48 17.88 7.15
CA HIS A 115 -7.47 17.43 6.16
C HIS A 115 -8.03 16.48 5.10
N ALA A 116 -9.32 16.10 5.21
CA ALA A 116 -10.01 15.29 4.21
C ALA A 116 -11.34 15.92 3.84
N HIS A 117 -11.69 15.94 2.55
CA HIS A 117 -13.03 16.23 2.05
C HIS A 117 -13.95 15.04 2.28
N ILE A 118 -15.22 15.29 2.57
CA ILE A 118 -16.26 14.28 2.70
C ILE A 118 -17.12 14.34 1.45
N LEU A 119 -17.14 13.26 0.67
CA LEU A 119 -17.91 13.17 -0.56
C LEU A 119 -18.96 12.07 -0.46
N LYS A 120 -20.10 12.27 -1.13
CA LYS A 120 -21.18 11.29 -1.22
C LYS A 120 -21.80 11.33 -2.61
N SER A 121 -21.82 10.19 -3.29
CA SER A 121 -22.51 10.05 -4.58
C SER A 121 -24.02 9.97 -4.42
N TYR A 122 -24.76 10.54 -5.37
CA TYR A 122 -26.21 10.35 -5.47
C TYR A 122 -26.60 8.94 -5.95
N PHE A 123 -25.65 8.15 -6.42
CA PHE A 123 -25.85 6.77 -6.89
C PHE A 123 -25.62 5.72 -5.79
N GLY A 124 -25.63 6.15 -4.53
CA GLY A 124 -25.49 5.26 -3.36
C GLY A 124 -24.10 4.68 -3.20
N GLU A 125 -24.01 3.50 -2.59
CA GLU A 125 -22.73 2.85 -2.25
C GLU A 125 -21.90 2.51 -3.48
N ILE A 126 -22.51 1.95 -4.54
CA ILE A 126 -21.82 1.66 -5.81
C ILE A 126 -21.23 2.94 -6.41
N GLY A 127 -22.00 4.04 -6.40
CA GLY A 127 -21.51 5.33 -6.88
C GLY A 127 -20.35 5.87 -6.03
N ASN A 128 -20.36 5.64 -4.72
CA ASN A 128 -19.25 6.00 -3.84
C ASN A 128 -17.98 5.18 -4.15
N VAL A 129 -18.10 3.87 -4.35
CA VAL A 129 -16.95 3.01 -4.69
C VAL A 129 -16.40 3.39 -6.06
N PHE A 130 -17.27 3.59 -7.06
CA PHE A 130 -16.86 4.07 -8.39
C PHE A 130 -16.13 5.43 -8.30
N LEU A 131 -16.68 6.38 -7.53
CA LEU A 131 -16.08 7.68 -7.27
C LEU A 131 -14.70 7.54 -6.63
N MET A 132 -14.55 6.71 -5.61
CA MET A 132 -13.27 6.46 -4.92
C MET A 132 -12.21 5.92 -5.88
N HIS A 133 -12.54 4.94 -6.72
CA HIS A 133 -11.60 4.42 -7.71
C HIS A 133 -11.17 5.48 -8.72
N TYR A 134 -12.11 6.28 -9.22
CA TYR A 134 -11.77 7.39 -10.11
C TYR A 134 -10.85 8.40 -9.45
N LEU A 135 -11.13 8.80 -8.20
CA LEU A 135 -10.31 9.74 -7.44
C LEU A 135 -8.89 9.22 -7.16
N ASN A 136 -8.69 7.93 -7.14
CA ASN A 136 -7.35 7.33 -6.95
C ASN A 136 -6.52 7.31 -8.23
N MET A 137 -7.15 7.39 -9.43
CA MET A 137 -6.45 7.34 -10.71
C MET A 137 -6.33 8.70 -11.42
N VAL A 138 -7.13 9.71 -11.06
CA VAL A 138 -7.12 11.02 -11.75
C VAL A 138 -5.80 11.76 -11.53
N ASP A 139 -5.35 12.49 -12.57
CA ASP A 139 -4.22 13.41 -12.44
C ASP A 139 -4.66 14.72 -11.77
N TYR A 140 -4.08 15.01 -10.61
CA TYR A 140 -4.40 16.21 -9.82
C TYR A 140 -3.55 17.42 -10.15
N LYS A 141 -2.59 17.32 -11.09
CA LYS A 141 -1.57 18.34 -11.32
C LYS A 141 -2.14 19.75 -11.53
N ASP A 142 -3.24 19.87 -12.26
CA ASP A 142 -3.86 21.16 -12.59
C ASP A 142 -4.88 21.64 -11.52
N TYR A 143 -5.20 20.80 -10.53
CA TYR A 143 -6.22 21.06 -9.53
C TYR A 143 -5.66 21.35 -8.14
N VAL A 144 -4.44 20.93 -7.84
CA VAL A 144 -3.79 21.17 -6.55
C VAL A 144 -2.89 22.41 -6.59
N LYS A 145 -2.80 23.10 -5.45
CA LYS A 145 -1.98 24.29 -5.28
C LYS A 145 -1.04 24.12 -4.09
N GLY A 146 0.08 24.83 -4.11
CA GLY A 146 1.09 24.79 -3.06
C GLY A 146 2.43 24.22 -3.56
N THR A 147 3.49 24.44 -2.81
CA THR A 147 4.86 23.97 -3.12
C THR A 147 5.31 22.84 -2.20
N THR A 148 5.29 23.08 -0.91
CA THR A 148 5.72 22.08 0.10
C THR A 148 4.61 21.14 0.52
N ARG A 149 3.38 21.64 0.58
CA ARG A 149 2.18 20.87 0.92
C ARG A 149 1.10 21.20 -0.09
N LEU A 150 0.83 20.25 -0.97
CA LEU A 150 -0.20 20.38 -1.99
C LEU A 150 -1.58 20.37 -1.32
N LYS A 151 -2.47 21.23 -1.80
CA LYS A 151 -3.83 21.36 -1.32
C LYS A 151 -4.82 21.32 -2.47
N LEU A 152 -5.80 20.45 -2.36
CA LEU A 152 -6.98 20.39 -3.20
C LEU A 152 -8.10 21.17 -2.51
N THR A 153 -8.64 22.20 -3.14
CA THR A 153 -9.73 22.98 -2.57
C THR A 153 -11.09 22.53 -3.12
N GLN A 154 -12.17 22.81 -2.39
CA GLN A 154 -13.53 22.57 -2.90
C GLN A 154 -13.77 23.27 -4.24
N GLY A 155 -13.27 24.52 -4.41
CA GLY A 155 -13.34 25.24 -5.68
C GLY A 155 -12.61 24.54 -6.83
N SER A 156 -11.45 23.91 -6.55
CA SER A 156 -10.76 23.09 -7.55
C SER A 156 -11.56 21.84 -7.90
N MET A 157 -12.14 21.16 -6.92
CA MET A 157 -12.98 19.97 -7.15
C MET A 157 -14.22 20.28 -8.01
N GLN A 158 -14.79 21.49 -7.91
CA GLN A 158 -15.90 21.93 -8.77
C GLN A 158 -15.54 22.03 -10.25
N LEU A 159 -14.25 22.21 -10.55
CA LEU A 159 -13.74 22.27 -11.93
C LEU A 159 -13.34 20.91 -12.49
N MET A 160 -13.12 19.91 -11.62
CA MET A 160 -12.69 18.59 -12.04
C MET A 160 -13.76 17.88 -12.86
N PRO A 161 -13.44 17.34 -14.04
CA PRO A 161 -14.32 16.46 -14.79
C PRO A 161 -14.40 15.09 -14.10
N PHE A 162 -15.56 14.45 -14.24
CA PHE A 162 -15.82 13.11 -13.74
C PHE A 162 -16.61 12.32 -14.80
N PRO A 163 -16.13 11.15 -15.26
CA PRO A 163 -16.83 10.35 -16.25
C PRO A 163 -17.96 9.59 -15.55
N LEU A 164 -19.18 9.77 -16.03
CA LEU A 164 -20.36 9.19 -15.42
C LEU A 164 -21.01 8.16 -16.36
N PRO A 165 -20.76 6.86 -16.14
CA PRO A 165 -21.51 5.79 -16.81
C PRO A 165 -22.91 5.62 -16.24
N PRO A 166 -23.82 4.93 -16.95
CA PRO A 166 -25.07 4.44 -16.35
C PRO A 166 -24.81 3.59 -15.11
N LEU A 167 -25.73 3.61 -14.13
CA LEU A 167 -25.52 2.93 -12.83
C LEU A 167 -25.19 1.43 -12.97
N SER A 168 -25.86 0.74 -13.91
CA SER A 168 -25.58 -0.68 -14.18
C SER A 168 -24.16 -0.93 -14.71
N GLU A 169 -23.56 0.07 -15.33
CA GLU A 169 -22.19 -0.01 -15.81
C GLU A 169 -21.17 0.37 -14.73
N GLN A 170 -21.51 1.36 -13.89
CA GLN A 170 -20.72 1.63 -12.66
C GLN A 170 -20.57 0.37 -11.83
N GLN A 171 -21.67 -0.37 -11.63
CA GLN A 171 -21.66 -1.64 -10.88
C GLN A 171 -20.72 -2.67 -11.52
N ARG A 172 -20.83 -2.91 -12.84
CA ARG A 172 -19.95 -3.84 -13.56
C ARG A 172 -18.47 -3.46 -13.48
N ILE A 173 -18.18 -2.14 -13.56
CA ILE A 173 -16.80 -1.63 -13.45
C ILE A 173 -16.27 -1.88 -12.04
N VAL A 174 -17.03 -1.53 -11.01
CA VAL A 174 -16.65 -1.75 -9.61
C VAL A 174 -16.41 -3.24 -9.35
N GLU A 175 -17.37 -4.10 -9.68
CA GLU A 175 -17.24 -5.56 -9.51
C GLU A 175 -15.98 -6.10 -10.21
N ARG A 176 -15.68 -5.61 -11.41
CA ARG A 176 -14.49 -6.04 -12.16
C ARG A 176 -13.18 -5.56 -11.55
N ILE A 177 -13.13 -4.33 -11.05
CA ILE A 177 -11.95 -3.78 -10.36
C ILE A 177 -11.69 -4.57 -9.08
N GLU A 178 -12.71 -4.78 -8.25
CA GLU A 178 -12.60 -5.52 -6.98
C GLU A 178 -12.17 -6.98 -7.22
N GLU A 179 -12.74 -7.65 -8.25
CA GLU A 179 -12.31 -9.00 -8.63
C GLU A 179 -10.82 -9.06 -9.02
N LEU A 180 -10.36 -8.07 -9.81
CA LEU A 180 -8.97 -8.03 -10.24
C LEU A 180 -8.02 -7.72 -9.08
N PHE A 181 -8.39 -6.81 -8.19
CA PHE A 181 -7.59 -6.48 -7.01
C PHE A 181 -7.50 -7.65 -6.05
N ALA A 182 -8.62 -8.35 -5.79
CA ALA A 182 -8.61 -9.56 -4.98
C ALA A 182 -7.65 -10.65 -5.54
N LYS A 183 -7.60 -10.83 -6.86
CA LYS A 183 -6.65 -11.76 -7.49
C LYS A 183 -5.19 -11.31 -7.35
N LEU A 184 -4.94 -10.00 -7.39
CA LEU A 184 -3.60 -9.46 -7.18
C LEU A 184 -3.15 -9.64 -5.73
N ASP A 185 -4.04 -9.42 -4.77
CA ASP A 185 -3.75 -9.61 -3.34
C ASP A 185 -3.49 -11.09 -3.04
N GLU A 186 -4.29 -12.02 -3.59
CA GLU A 186 -4.06 -13.46 -3.47
C GLU A 186 -2.70 -13.87 -4.06
N ALA A 187 -2.35 -13.33 -5.24
CA ALA A 187 -1.06 -13.62 -5.87
C ALA A 187 0.12 -13.11 -5.02
N LYS A 188 -0.01 -11.91 -4.43
CA LYS A 188 0.98 -11.32 -3.54
C LYS A 188 1.17 -12.16 -2.28
N GLU A 189 0.09 -12.62 -1.66
CA GLU A 189 0.12 -13.48 -0.48
C GLU A 189 0.85 -14.80 -0.77
N ARG A 190 0.49 -15.48 -1.87
CA ARG A 190 1.16 -16.72 -2.30
C ARG A 190 2.66 -16.53 -2.57
N LEU A 191 3.04 -15.39 -3.17
CA LEU A 191 4.45 -15.08 -3.39
C LEU A 191 5.19 -14.85 -2.07
N GLN A 192 4.57 -14.20 -1.10
CA GLN A 192 5.15 -14.00 0.23
C GLN A 192 5.37 -15.34 0.94
N GLU A 193 4.40 -16.27 0.89
CA GLU A 193 4.55 -17.62 1.44
C GLU A 193 5.75 -18.37 0.83
N VAL A 194 5.97 -18.21 -0.49
CA VAL A 194 7.14 -18.80 -1.16
C VAL A 194 8.44 -18.21 -0.62
N VAL A 195 8.52 -16.88 -0.48
CA VAL A 195 9.70 -16.20 0.08
C VAL A 195 9.98 -16.67 1.50
N ASP A 196 8.94 -16.73 2.35
CA ASP A 196 9.05 -17.15 3.75
C ASP A 196 9.52 -18.62 3.88
N SER A 197 9.20 -19.45 2.88
CA SER A 197 9.61 -20.86 2.85
C SER A 197 11.08 -21.09 2.46
N PHE A 198 11.80 -20.10 1.92
CA PHE A 198 13.16 -20.31 1.38
C PHE A 198 14.16 -20.82 2.42
N ALA A 199 14.14 -20.30 3.64
CA ALA A 199 15.05 -20.74 4.70
C ALA A 199 14.85 -22.23 5.03
N VAL A 200 13.59 -22.65 5.17
CA VAL A 200 13.24 -24.06 5.45
C VAL A 200 13.60 -24.97 4.28
N ARG A 201 13.33 -24.54 3.05
CA ARG A 201 13.68 -25.30 1.83
C ARG A 201 15.21 -25.46 1.71
N LYS A 202 15.97 -24.40 1.96
CA LYS A 202 17.44 -24.44 1.95
C LYS A 202 17.97 -25.42 2.99
N ALA A 203 17.45 -25.38 4.21
CA ALA A 203 17.83 -26.31 5.27
C ALA A 203 17.49 -27.78 4.89
N ALA A 204 16.30 -28.00 4.31
CA ALA A 204 15.89 -29.34 3.86
C ALA A 204 16.78 -29.89 2.74
N ILE A 205 17.17 -29.03 1.77
CA ILE A 205 18.11 -29.43 0.69
C ILE A 205 19.48 -29.80 1.28
N LEU A 206 20.00 -28.98 2.21
CA LEU A 206 21.27 -29.27 2.87
C LEU A 206 21.20 -30.57 3.68
N HIS A 207 20.11 -30.77 4.42
CA HIS A 207 19.89 -32.03 5.14
C HIS A 207 19.93 -33.23 4.18
N LYS A 208 19.17 -33.19 3.10
CA LYS A 208 19.17 -34.26 2.08
C LYS A 208 20.55 -34.48 1.44
N ALA A 209 21.31 -33.41 1.23
CA ALA A 209 22.65 -33.50 0.68
C ALA A 209 23.61 -34.27 1.65
N PHE A 210 23.61 -33.88 2.93
CA PHE A 210 24.52 -34.45 3.93
C PHE A 210 24.05 -35.78 4.52
N THR A 211 22.79 -36.20 4.29
CA THR A 211 22.30 -37.54 4.60
C THR A 211 22.39 -38.50 3.41
N GLY A 212 22.91 -38.04 2.27
CA GLY A 212 23.00 -38.85 1.05
C GLY A 212 21.67 -39.06 0.31
N GLU A 213 20.53 -38.53 0.83
CA GLU A 213 19.21 -38.68 0.17
C GLU A 213 19.18 -37.97 -1.18
N LEU A 214 19.85 -36.81 -1.29
CA LEU A 214 19.85 -36.03 -2.53
C LEU A 214 20.44 -36.79 -3.74
N THR A 215 21.42 -37.65 -3.49
CA THR A 215 22.12 -38.44 -4.52
C THR A 215 21.73 -39.91 -4.55
N LYS A 216 20.73 -40.31 -3.77
CA LYS A 216 20.29 -41.71 -3.65
C LYS A 216 19.94 -42.33 -5.00
N GLN A 217 19.14 -41.64 -5.82
CA GLN A 217 18.73 -42.15 -7.14
C GLN A 217 19.96 -42.36 -8.06
N TRP A 218 20.87 -41.38 -8.07
CA TRP A 218 22.12 -41.50 -8.84
C TRP A 218 22.96 -42.73 -8.39
N ARG A 219 23.08 -42.94 -7.07
CA ARG A 219 23.83 -44.13 -6.54
C ARG A 219 23.20 -45.45 -7.00
N LEU A 220 21.88 -45.56 -6.95
CA LEU A 220 21.17 -46.75 -7.42
C LEU A 220 21.41 -47.00 -8.91
N GLU A 221 21.36 -45.99 -9.76
CA GLU A 221 21.58 -46.10 -11.21
C GLU A 221 23.03 -46.44 -11.57
N ASN A 222 24.01 -46.05 -10.72
CA ASN A 222 25.44 -46.28 -10.95
C ASN A 222 26.00 -47.43 -10.11
N GLY A 223 25.17 -48.20 -9.41
CA GLY A 223 25.60 -49.34 -8.63
C GLY A 223 26.50 -49.01 -7.42
N VAL A 224 26.36 -47.81 -6.90
CA VAL A 224 27.10 -47.37 -5.71
C VAL A 224 26.30 -47.67 -4.46
N SER A 225 26.84 -48.54 -3.58
CA SER A 225 26.21 -48.94 -2.31
C SER A 225 26.24 -47.83 -1.27
N ASP A 226 25.23 -47.76 -0.41
CA ASP A 226 25.21 -46.88 0.78
C ASP A 226 26.29 -47.31 1.80
N GLU A 227 26.78 -48.55 1.74
CA GLU A 227 27.92 -49.05 2.54
C GLU A 227 29.25 -48.35 2.23
N SER A 228 29.30 -47.57 1.15
CA SER A 228 30.48 -46.73 0.84
C SER A 228 30.67 -45.52 1.77
N TRP A 229 29.65 -45.21 2.59
CA TRP A 229 29.71 -44.15 3.58
C TRP A 229 30.27 -44.70 4.90
N GLU A 230 31.40 -44.16 5.31
CA GLU A 230 32.06 -44.55 6.55
C GLU A 230 31.92 -43.44 7.59
N GLU A 231 31.56 -43.81 8.81
CA GLU A 231 31.60 -42.91 9.96
C GLU A 231 32.99 -42.94 10.57
N LYS A 232 33.67 -41.78 10.60
CA LYS A 232 35.01 -41.63 11.17
C LYS A 232 35.08 -40.43 12.09
N LYS A 233 36.02 -40.46 13.03
CA LYS A 233 36.26 -39.31 13.90
C LYS A 233 37.01 -38.23 13.15
N GLY A 234 36.75 -36.94 13.51
CA GLY A 234 37.42 -35.79 12.89
C GLY A 234 38.96 -35.86 12.96
N GLU A 235 39.54 -36.47 14.01
CA GLU A 235 40.97 -36.70 14.15
C GLU A 235 41.60 -37.59 13.06
N GLU A 236 40.79 -38.35 12.35
CA GLU A 236 41.23 -39.19 11.23
C GLU A 236 41.35 -38.41 9.90
N PHE A 237 40.74 -37.22 9.84
CA PHE A 237 40.69 -36.40 8.63
C PHE A 237 41.45 -35.09 8.74
N PHE A 238 41.60 -34.58 9.97
CA PHE A 238 42.25 -33.29 10.18
C PHE A 238 43.60 -33.47 10.76
N GLU A 239 44.62 -33.10 10.00
CA GLU A 239 46.03 -33.14 10.42
C GLU A 239 46.28 -32.16 11.58
N TYR A 240 45.56 -31.05 11.60
CA TYR A 240 45.66 -30.02 12.62
C TYR A 240 44.37 -29.30 12.86
N VAL A 241 43.89 -29.25 14.10
CA VAL A 241 42.71 -28.50 14.51
C VAL A 241 43.05 -27.60 15.69
N THR A 242 42.86 -26.31 15.57
CA THR A 242 43.10 -25.35 16.65
C THR A 242 42.04 -24.26 16.66
N SER A 243 41.79 -23.73 17.85
CA SER A 243 40.98 -22.50 18.00
C SER A 243 41.74 -21.22 17.65
N GLY A 244 42.95 -21.34 17.15
CA GLY A 244 43.90 -20.26 16.94
C GLY A 244 44.61 -19.81 18.22
N SER A 245 45.68 -19.03 18.09
CA SER A 245 46.35 -18.46 19.23
C SER A 245 45.73 -17.14 19.63
N ARG A 246 45.75 -16.84 20.95
CA ARG A 246 45.21 -15.57 21.48
C ARG A 246 46.32 -14.51 21.47
N GLY A 247 45.91 -13.22 21.47
CA GLY A 247 46.82 -12.07 21.63
C GLY A 247 47.40 -11.51 20.34
N TRP A 248 46.72 -11.74 19.21
CA TRP A 248 47.14 -11.20 17.92
C TRP A 248 47.02 -9.68 17.79
N ALA A 249 46.20 -9.02 18.61
CA ALA A 249 45.97 -7.57 18.54
C ALA A 249 47.28 -6.74 18.64
N LYS A 250 48.32 -7.26 19.29
CA LYS A 250 49.63 -6.59 19.37
C LYS A 250 50.42 -6.57 18.04
N TYR A 251 49.98 -7.32 17.05
CA TYR A 251 50.61 -7.40 15.73
C TYR A 251 49.81 -6.65 14.67
N TYR A 252 48.62 -6.07 15.02
CA TYR A 252 47.84 -5.27 14.09
C TYR A 252 48.61 -4.03 13.68
N SER A 253 48.53 -3.68 12.42
CA SER A 253 49.15 -2.49 11.84
C SER A 253 48.22 -1.81 10.85
N ASP A 254 48.59 -0.61 10.37
CA ASP A 254 47.81 0.16 9.40
C ASP A 254 47.98 -0.35 7.95
N LYS A 255 48.83 -1.32 7.73
CA LYS A 255 49.14 -1.90 6.40
C LYS A 255 49.81 -3.25 6.50
N GLY A 256 49.56 -4.12 5.55
CA GLY A 256 50.13 -5.47 5.48
C GLY A 256 49.18 -6.46 4.84
N SER A 257 49.27 -7.72 5.27
CA SER A 257 48.30 -8.74 4.90
C SER A 257 47.05 -8.59 5.73
N ILE A 258 45.88 -8.78 5.10
CA ILE A 258 44.58 -8.66 5.79
C ILE A 258 44.47 -9.74 6.87
N PHE A 259 44.16 -9.32 8.10
CA PHE A 259 43.85 -10.21 9.21
C PHE A 259 42.33 -10.38 9.31
N VAL A 260 41.82 -11.54 8.85
CA VAL A 260 40.40 -11.85 8.86
C VAL A 260 39.94 -12.26 10.26
N ARG A 261 38.95 -11.55 10.80
CA ARG A 261 38.29 -11.81 12.10
C ARG A 261 36.88 -12.32 11.90
N MET A 262 36.27 -12.88 12.94
CA MET A 262 34.86 -13.31 12.89
C MET A 262 33.90 -12.19 12.47
N GLY A 263 34.19 -10.93 12.84
CA GLY A 263 33.41 -9.77 12.43
C GLY A 263 33.46 -9.45 10.92
N ASN A 264 34.45 -10.00 10.21
CA ASN A 264 34.58 -9.86 8.76
C ASN A 264 33.83 -10.96 7.98
N LEU A 265 33.19 -11.91 8.67
CA LEU A 265 32.44 -13.00 8.05
C LEU A 265 30.96 -12.63 7.97
N ASN A 266 30.43 -12.52 6.76
CA ASN A 266 29.02 -12.32 6.55
C ASN A 266 28.24 -13.64 6.67
N HIS A 267 27.20 -13.67 7.48
CA HIS A 267 26.34 -14.84 7.60
C HIS A 267 25.61 -15.13 6.27
N GLY A 268 25.81 -16.34 5.76
CA GLY A 268 25.11 -16.83 4.57
C GLY A 268 25.74 -16.47 3.23
N THR A 269 26.90 -15.81 3.21
CA THR A 269 27.69 -15.54 2.00
C THR A 269 29.15 -15.96 2.20
N ILE A 270 29.89 -16.05 1.09
CA ILE A 270 31.38 -16.25 1.12
C ILE A 270 32.12 -14.92 1.04
N GLU A 271 31.40 -13.80 0.98
CA GLU A 271 31.97 -12.45 0.89
C GLU A 271 32.39 -11.97 2.28
N LEU A 272 33.54 -11.33 2.35
CA LEU A 272 34.08 -10.76 3.58
C LEU A 272 33.57 -9.30 3.72
N ASP A 273 33.23 -8.92 4.94
CA ASP A 273 32.99 -7.53 5.28
C ASP A 273 34.30 -6.81 5.54
N PHE A 274 34.63 -5.85 4.70
CA PHE A 274 35.86 -5.06 4.78
C PHE A 274 35.68 -3.71 5.47
N SER A 275 34.55 -3.45 6.12
CA SER A 275 34.28 -2.18 6.81
C SER A 275 35.16 -1.92 8.02
N ASP A 276 35.67 -3.01 8.68
CA ASP A 276 36.58 -2.97 9.83
C ASP A 276 37.73 -3.96 9.63
N ILE A 277 38.71 -3.55 8.81
CA ILE A 277 39.88 -4.37 8.45
C ILE A 277 41.03 -4.10 9.42
N GLN A 278 41.76 -5.18 9.79
CA GLN A 278 43.07 -5.13 10.45
C GLN A 278 44.12 -5.79 9.55
N TYR A 279 45.34 -5.31 9.60
CA TYR A 279 46.47 -5.82 8.83
C TYR A 279 47.55 -6.39 9.75
#